data_5d659cc116d81d1a1268f7f2b33c3051
#
_entry.id   5d659cc116d81d1a1268f7f2b33c3051
#
_cell.length_a   1.000
_cell.length_b   1.000
_cell.length_c   1.000
_cell.angle_alpha   90.00
_cell.angle_beta   90.00
_cell.angle_gamma   90.00
#
_symmetry.space_group_name_H-M   'P 1'
#
loop_
_entity.id
_entity.type
_entity.pdbx_description
1 polymer ?
#
loop_
_entity_poly.entity_id
_entity_poly.type
_entity_poly.pdbx_seq_one_letter_code
_entity_poly.pdbx_strand_id
1 'polypeptide(L)'
;DLTDFLDDEMEIMEVRDDLDTSYESAGWKVVYVLMEPAGSQDEIDDDFKLLNEMRGLHFDLANNHDVVGGGGVDSSPSYEGPYKVLYDAVDNDVLFGERYGLVITNGDLRRGIDSQFDLGAAFANLSENTSVADPYAGDSWADRVVNTVHMDGDKIKHIRIEVRVDASTSSETSRVVQWFEDELGEEEDTGKMRSELSGIANVYVTGDLVALQNVLDGLNSSQLSSTAISFIVSFVVLLLLTRRPVPAIVVLTPVVLATLWVVGSMVVLSLKWNVLTVMVTALSLGIGIDYVIHMWRRFESEREKRDDVWEALEETISTTGVALVLSAGTTGLGFLVLLFSPMPVVQQFGLVTALTVTYSLILSILVLPVLLLMSENNSPGGE
;
A
#
# COMPACT_ATOMS: atom_id res chain seq x y z
N ASP A 1 7.70 -3.38 -0.73
CA ASP A 1 8.02 -4.57 0.04
C ASP A 1 9.04 -4.23 1.13
N LEU A 2 9.06 -5.04 2.21
CA LEU A 2 10.10 -4.90 3.25
C LEU A 2 11.50 -5.07 2.64
N THR A 3 11.60 -5.83 1.57
CA THR A 3 12.81 -6.04 0.78
C THR A 3 13.29 -4.79 0.05
N ASP A 4 12.41 -3.83 -0.27
CA ASP A 4 12.82 -2.56 -0.87
C ASP A 4 13.62 -1.67 0.09
N PHE A 5 13.60 -1.99 1.40
CA PHE A 5 14.38 -1.31 2.44
C PHE A 5 15.77 -1.93 2.66
N LEU A 6 16.02 -3.12 2.14
CA LEU A 6 17.25 -3.88 2.29
C LEU A 6 18.07 -3.82 1.00
N ASP A 7 19.38 -3.90 1.13
CA ASP A 7 20.28 -4.02 0.00
C ASP A 7 20.26 -5.47 -0.54
N ASP A 8 20.19 -5.63 -1.86
CA ASP A 8 20.18 -6.95 -2.51
C ASP A 8 21.47 -7.74 -2.22
N GLU A 9 22.57 -7.03 -1.86
CA GLU A 9 23.86 -7.66 -1.47
C GLU A 9 23.92 -8.07 0.02
N MET A 10 22.85 -7.83 0.80
CA MET A 10 22.83 -8.30 2.19
C MET A 10 22.71 -9.81 2.26
N GLU A 11 23.47 -10.44 3.17
CA GLU A 11 23.46 -11.89 3.41
C GLU A 11 22.02 -12.44 3.62
N ILE A 12 21.15 -11.68 4.26
CA ILE A 12 19.74 -12.06 4.47
C ILE A 12 18.95 -12.14 3.16
N MET A 13 19.29 -11.30 2.17
CA MET A 13 18.64 -11.32 0.84
C MET A 13 19.15 -12.50 0.02
N GLU A 14 20.47 -12.79 0.07
CA GLU A 14 21.06 -13.94 -0.59
C GLU A 14 20.49 -15.26 -0.01
N VAL A 15 20.38 -15.37 1.31
CA VAL A 15 19.77 -16.54 1.96
C VAL A 15 18.29 -16.68 1.59
N ARG A 16 17.55 -15.57 1.47
CA ARG A 16 16.15 -15.60 1.02
C ARG A 16 16.04 -16.11 -0.41
N ASP A 17 16.85 -15.60 -1.32
CA ASP A 17 16.82 -15.99 -2.73
C ASP A 17 17.24 -17.47 -2.90
N ASP A 18 18.18 -17.94 -2.10
CA ASP A 18 18.55 -19.37 -2.04
C ASP A 18 17.40 -20.23 -1.52
N LEU A 19 16.68 -19.77 -0.50
CA LEU A 19 15.49 -20.46 0.02
C LEU A 19 14.36 -20.47 -1.00
N ASP A 20 14.11 -19.36 -1.67
CA ASP A 20 13.07 -19.24 -2.70
C ASP A 20 13.35 -20.17 -3.89
N THR A 21 14.61 -20.19 -4.34
CA THR A 21 15.05 -21.06 -5.43
C THR A 21 15.03 -22.55 -5.04
N SER A 22 15.34 -22.87 -3.78
CA SER A 22 15.49 -24.25 -3.33
C SER A 22 14.20 -24.88 -2.82
N TYR A 23 13.27 -24.09 -2.28
CA TYR A 23 12.09 -24.57 -1.56
C TYR A 23 10.77 -23.99 -2.05
N GLU A 24 10.75 -23.10 -3.03
CA GLU A 24 9.54 -22.43 -3.57
C GLU A 24 8.64 -21.75 -2.50
N SER A 25 9.17 -21.51 -1.31
CA SER A 25 8.38 -21.07 -0.14
C SER A 25 8.75 -19.70 0.43
N ALA A 26 9.87 -19.12 0.01
CA ALA A 26 10.37 -17.87 0.58
C ALA A 26 9.55 -16.63 0.18
N GLY A 27 8.81 -16.72 -0.94
CA GLY A 27 7.88 -15.68 -1.41
C GLY A 27 6.47 -15.77 -0.82
N TRP A 28 6.15 -16.84 -0.09
CA TRP A 28 4.79 -17.03 0.42
C TRP A 28 4.46 -16.03 1.52
N LYS A 29 3.30 -15.43 1.36
CA LYS A 29 2.71 -14.51 2.33
C LYS A 29 1.37 -15.05 2.79
N VAL A 30 0.88 -14.51 3.89
CA VAL A 30 -0.38 -14.97 4.48
C VAL A 30 -1.41 -13.84 4.43
N VAL A 31 -2.59 -14.20 3.94
CA VAL A 31 -3.80 -13.39 4.03
C VAL A 31 -4.78 -14.09 4.94
N TYR A 32 -5.38 -13.35 5.83
CA TYR A 32 -6.41 -13.84 6.74
C TYR A 32 -7.78 -13.34 6.32
N VAL A 33 -8.75 -14.25 6.23
CA VAL A 33 -10.17 -13.91 6.20
C VAL A 33 -10.73 -14.18 7.59
N LEU A 34 -11.25 -13.13 8.23
CA LEU A 34 -11.81 -13.17 9.57
C LEU A 34 -13.32 -12.97 9.48
N MET A 35 -14.06 -13.75 10.28
CA MET A 35 -15.50 -13.58 10.44
C MET A 35 -15.84 -13.41 11.93
N GLU A 36 -16.72 -12.47 12.23
CA GLU A 36 -17.25 -12.23 13.57
C GLU A 36 -18.77 -12.07 13.51
N PRO A 37 -19.51 -12.32 14.61
CA PRO A 37 -20.96 -12.15 14.64
C PRO A 37 -21.38 -10.74 14.26
N ALA A 38 -22.44 -10.60 13.46
CA ALA A 38 -22.92 -9.30 13.02
C ALA A 38 -23.66 -8.54 14.12
N GLY A 39 -23.42 -7.25 14.23
CA GLY A 39 -24.15 -6.34 15.12
C GLY A 39 -23.97 -6.67 16.60
N SER A 40 -25.06 -7.02 17.28
CA SER A 40 -25.07 -7.39 18.71
C SER A 40 -25.26 -8.88 18.95
N GLN A 41 -25.08 -9.72 17.93
CA GLN A 41 -25.21 -11.17 18.07
C GLN A 41 -24.05 -11.73 18.87
N ASP A 42 -24.37 -12.80 19.63
CA ASP A 42 -23.39 -13.47 20.50
C ASP A 42 -22.69 -14.64 19.79
N GLU A 43 -23.16 -15.03 18.62
CA GLU A 43 -22.64 -16.14 17.81
C GLU A 43 -22.98 -15.97 16.32
N ILE A 44 -22.29 -16.71 15.46
CA ILE A 44 -22.62 -16.84 14.05
C ILE A 44 -23.68 -17.94 13.94
N ASP A 45 -24.95 -17.57 13.72
CA ASP A 45 -26.15 -18.43 13.94
C ASP A 45 -26.79 -18.91 12.62
N ASP A 46 -26.01 -19.17 11.55
CA ASP A 46 -26.55 -19.83 10.35
C ASP A 46 -25.53 -20.81 9.78
N ASP A 47 -25.49 -22.00 10.35
CA ASP A 47 -24.58 -23.07 9.98
C ASP A 47 -24.66 -23.43 8.48
N PHE A 48 -25.85 -23.35 7.88
CA PHE A 48 -26.00 -23.72 6.46
C PHE A 48 -25.43 -22.69 5.53
N LYS A 49 -25.71 -21.42 5.77
CA LYS A 49 -25.11 -20.34 4.98
C LYS A 49 -23.60 -20.31 5.20
N LEU A 50 -23.17 -20.41 6.45
CA LEU A 50 -21.76 -20.42 6.79
C LEU A 50 -21.00 -21.52 6.05
N LEU A 51 -21.50 -22.75 6.06
CA LEU A 51 -20.87 -23.86 5.32
C LEU A 51 -20.82 -23.60 3.81
N ASN A 52 -21.90 -23.07 3.21
CA ASN A 52 -21.95 -22.79 1.79
C ASN A 52 -20.95 -21.69 1.38
N GLU A 53 -20.83 -20.63 2.18
CA GLU A 53 -19.90 -19.54 1.88
C GLU A 53 -18.44 -19.98 2.06
N MET A 54 -18.11 -20.70 3.12
CA MET A 54 -16.77 -21.29 3.30
C MET A 54 -16.43 -22.28 2.17
N ARG A 55 -17.43 -23.04 1.70
CA ARG A 55 -17.29 -23.94 0.55
C ARG A 55 -17.06 -23.16 -0.74
N GLY A 56 -17.82 -22.07 -1.01
CA GLY A 56 -17.62 -21.18 -2.14
C GLY A 56 -16.18 -20.68 -2.17
N LEU A 57 -15.74 -20.10 -1.08
CA LEU A 57 -14.37 -19.60 -0.94
C LEU A 57 -13.31 -20.70 -1.20
N HIS A 58 -13.53 -21.95 -0.74
CA HIS A 58 -12.61 -23.05 -1.05
C HIS A 58 -12.42 -23.25 -2.55
N PHE A 59 -13.52 -23.25 -3.33
CA PHE A 59 -13.42 -23.40 -4.79
C PHE A 59 -12.79 -22.19 -5.49
N ASP A 60 -13.05 -20.99 -5.00
CA ASP A 60 -12.48 -19.78 -5.55
C ASP A 60 -10.97 -19.71 -5.28
N LEU A 61 -10.53 -20.11 -4.08
CA LEU A 61 -9.11 -20.30 -3.76
C LEU A 61 -8.46 -21.36 -4.63
N ALA A 62 -9.16 -22.48 -4.90
CA ALA A 62 -8.65 -23.57 -5.75
C ALA A 62 -8.47 -23.11 -7.20
N ASN A 63 -9.26 -22.17 -7.68
CA ASN A 63 -9.17 -21.64 -9.06
C ASN A 63 -8.19 -20.46 -9.19
N ASN A 64 -7.70 -19.90 -8.10
CA ASN A 64 -6.82 -18.73 -8.14
C ASN A 64 -5.35 -19.12 -8.25
N HIS A 65 -4.66 -18.63 -9.28
CA HIS A 65 -3.24 -18.88 -9.54
C HIS A 65 -2.29 -18.18 -8.55
N ASP A 66 -2.75 -17.12 -7.88
CA ASP A 66 -1.97 -16.41 -6.87
C ASP A 66 -2.03 -17.09 -5.49
N VAL A 67 -2.93 -18.07 -5.32
CA VAL A 67 -2.98 -18.92 -4.13
C VAL A 67 -2.02 -20.09 -4.32
N VAL A 68 -1.17 -20.34 -3.34
CA VAL A 68 -0.23 -21.46 -3.39
C VAL A 68 -0.98 -22.77 -3.57
N GLY A 69 -0.63 -23.56 -4.60
CA GLY A 69 -1.34 -24.79 -4.95
C GLY A 69 -2.70 -24.61 -5.60
N GLY A 70 -3.10 -23.38 -5.94
CA GLY A 70 -4.31 -23.06 -6.69
C GLY A 70 -4.10 -23.02 -8.20
N GLY A 71 -5.18 -22.75 -8.95
CA GLY A 71 -5.14 -22.47 -10.39
C GLY A 71 -5.03 -23.69 -11.31
N GLY A 72 -5.20 -24.91 -10.84
CA GLY A 72 -5.10 -26.14 -11.62
C GLY A 72 -6.39 -26.97 -11.62
N VAL A 73 -6.47 -27.95 -12.55
CA VAL A 73 -7.62 -28.88 -12.64
C VAL A 73 -7.73 -29.81 -11.41
N ASP A 74 -6.58 -30.15 -10.81
CA ASP A 74 -6.47 -30.94 -9.58
C ASP A 74 -5.81 -30.11 -8.46
N SER A 75 -6.17 -28.82 -8.37
CA SER A 75 -5.56 -27.89 -7.43
C SER A 75 -5.92 -28.23 -5.98
N SER A 76 -4.92 -28.16 -5.12
CA SER A 76 -5.08 -28.25 -3.66
C SER A 76 -4.58 -26.95 -3.06
N PRO A 77 -5.49 -25.94 -2.87
CA PRO A 77 -5.07 -24.63 -2.39
C PRO A 77 -4.48 -24.74 -0.98
N SER A 78 -3.35 -24.08 -0.77
CA SER A 78 -2.67 -24.03 0.53
C SER A 78 -3.35 -23.00 1.43
N TYR A 79 -4.32 -23.46 2.18
CA TYR A 79 -4.97 -22.64 3.22
C TYR A 79 -5.33 -23.52 4.41
N GLU A 80 -5.57 -22.90 5.55
CA GLU A 80 -6.14 -23.55 6.72
C GLU A 80 -7.40 -22.78 7.14
N GLY A 81 -8.49 -23.51 7.31
CA GLY A 81 -9.79 -22.92 7.62
C GLY A 81 -10.83 -23.96 8.01
N PRO A 82 -11.97 -23.53 8.55
CA PRO A 82 -13.01 -24.43 9.10
C PRO A 82 -13.52 -25.45 8.10
N TYR A 83 -13.71 -25.04 6.82
CA TYR A 83 -14.16 -25.96 5.77
C TYR A 83 -13.19 -27.11 5.56
N LYS A 84 -11.88 -26.82 5.50
CA LYS A 84 -10.84 -27.81 5.30
C LYS A 84 -10.73 -28.75 6.51
N VAL A 85 -10.81 -28.20 7.73
CA VAL A 85 -10.81 -28.99 8.96
C VAL A 85 -11.98 -29.97 8.97
N LEU A 86 -13.17 -29.52 8.63
CA LEU A 86 -14.36 -30.41 8.56
C LEU A 86 -14.24 -31.41 7.41
N TYR A 87 -13.76 -30.99 6.24
CA TYR A 87 -13.56 -31.89 5.10
C TYR A 87 -12.61 -33.06 5.48
N ASP A 88 -11.46 -32.73 6.03
CA ASP A 88 -10.47 -33.72 6.44
C ASP A 88 -11.02 -34.64 7.56
N ALA A 89 -11.80 -34.08 8.49
CA ALA A 89 -12.41 -34.87 9.56
C ALA A 89 -13.44 -35.88 9.04
N VAL A 90 -14.28 -35.48 8.08
CA VAL A 90 -15.28 -36.38 7.46
C VAL A 90 -14.61 -37.40 6.52
N ASP A 91 -13.57 -37.01 5.82
CA ASP A 91 -12.78 -37.93 4.95
C ASP A 91 -12.07 -39.00 5.78
N ASN A 92 -11.55 -38.60 6.94
CA ASN A 92 -10.88 -39.51 7.87
C ASN A 92 -11.85 -40.42 8.67
N ASP A 93 -13.05 -39.88 9.02
CA ASP A 93 -14.09 -40.66 9.76
C ASP A 93 -15.50 -40.34 9.22
N VAL A 94 -16.01 -41.22 8.39
CA VAL A 94 -17.37 -41.10 7.81
C VAL A 94 -18.47 -41.08 8.90
N LEU A 95 -18.25 -41.77 10.02
CA LEU A 95 -19.22 -41.78 11.14
C LEU A 95 -19.28 -40.42 11.85
N PHE A 96 -18.18 -39.68 11.87
CA PHE A 96 -18.19 -38.29 12.31
C PHE A 96 -19.09 -37.45 11.40
N GLY A 97 -18.95 -37.56 10.07
CA GLY A 97 -19.82 -36.86 9.13
C GLY A 97 -21.31 -37.21 9.33
N GLU A 98 -21.66 -38.50 9.44
CA GLU A 98 -23.02 -38.92 9.68
C GLU A 98 -23.62 -38.37 10.99
N ARG A 99 -22.81 -38.29 12.06
CA ARG A 99 -23.23 -37.79 13.37
C ARG A 99 -23.62 -36.31 13.34
N TYR A 100 -22.86 -35.48 12.60
CA TYR A 100 -23.07 -34.03 12.55
C TYR A 100 -23.72 -33.54 11.24
N GLY A 101 -24.25 -34.45 10.46
CA GLY A 101 -24.97 -34.09 9.24
C GLY A 101 -24.14 -33.60 8.10
N LEU A 102 -22.90 -34.06 8.01
CA LEU A 102 -21.91 -33.70 6.97
C LEU A 102 -21.66 -34.90 6.07
N VAL A 103 -21.51 -34.67 4.75
CA VAL A 103 -21.21 -35.71 3.75
C VAL A 103 -20.30 -35.19 2.67
N ILE A 104 -19.33 -36.00 2.25
CA ILE A 104 -18.52 -35.72 1.07
C ILE A 104 -19.16 -36.40 -0.13
N THR A 105 -19.49 -35.59 -1.14
CA THR A 105 -20.06 -36.07 -2.41
C THR A 105 -19.29 -35.47 -3.58
N ASN A 106 -18.69 -36.34 -4.41
CA ASN A 106 -17.84 -35.94 -5.54
C ASN A 106 -16.67 -35.00 -5.13
N GLY A 107 -16.03 -35.28 -3.98
CA GLY A 107 -14.93 -34.46 -3.47
C GLY A 107 -15.34 -33.12 -2.84
N ASP A 108 -16.62 -32.95 -2.52
CA ASP A 108 -17.17 -31.71 -1.98
C ASP A 108 -17.92 -31.98 -0.69
N LEU A 109 -17.59 -31.24 0.39
CA LEU A 109 -18.24 -31.34 1.67
C LEU A 109 -19.56 -30.57 1.65
N ARG A 110 -20.64 -31.28 2.01
CA ARG A 110 -22.02 -30.74 1.98
C ARG A 110 -22.79 -31.17 3.21
N ARG A 111 -23.92 -30.49 3.43
CA ARG A 111 -24.95 -30.97 4.35
C ARG A 111 -25.56 -32.26 3.84
N GLY A 112 -25.69 -33.26 4.74
CA GLY A 112 -26.42 -34.51 4.47
C GLY A 112 -27.96 -34.33 4.49
N ILE A 113 -28.70 -35.27 3.88
CA ILE A 113 -30.14 -35.13 3.64
C ILE A 113 -30.97 -35.43 4.90
N ASP A 114 -30.56 -36.39 5.73
CA ASP A 114 -31.38 -36.97 6.81
C ASP A 114 -30.78 -36.76 8.22
N SER A 115 -29.89 -35.81 8.40
CA SER A 115 -29.12 -35.68 9.63
C SER A 115 -29.37 -34.39 10.38
N GLN A 116 -29.16 -34.39 11.66
CA GLN A 116 -29.04 -33.16 12.45
C GLN A 116 -27.76 -32.46 12.04
N PHE A 117 -27.90 -31.38 11.26
CA PHE A 117 -26.79 -30.58 10.83
C PHE A 117 -26.47 -29.55 11.91
N ASP A 118 -25.24 -29.63 12.45
CA ASP A 118 -24.81 -28.81 13.56
C ASP A 118 -23.28 -28.63 13.47
N LEU A 119 -22.82 -27.46 12.98
CA LEU A 119 -21.41 -27.13 12.84
C LEU A 119 -20.77 -26.84 14.21
N GLY A 120 -21.51 -26.18 15.10
CA GLY A 120 -20.99 -25.86 16.43
C GLY A 120 -20.66 -27.11 17.21
N ALA A 121 -21.57 -28.09 17.25
CA ALA A 121 -21.31 -29.37 17.89
C ALA A 121 -20.18 -30.17 17.19
N ALA A 122 -20.06 -30.09 15.88
CA ALA A 122 -18.97 -30.74 15.16
C ALA A 122 -17.59 -30.16 15.56
N PHE A 123 -17.44 -28.83 15.57
CA PHE A 123 -16.22 -28.19 16.01
C PHE A 123 -15.94 -28.41 17.50
N ALA A 124 -16.96 -28.36 18.37
CA ALA A 124 -16.82 -28.65 19.80
C ALA A 124 -16.23 -30.04 20.01
N ASN A 125 -16.73 -31.07 19.28
CA ASN A 125 -16.18 -32.42 19.35
C ASN A 125 -14.75 -32.51 18.88
N LEU A 126 -14.40 -31.84 17.77
CA LEU A 126 -13.02 -31.81 17.26
C LEU A 126 -12.07 -31.06 18.19
N SER A 127 -12.52 -30.01 18.87
CA SER A 127 -11.73 -29.24 19.82
C SER A 127 -11.27 -30.02 21.05
N GLU A 128 -11.99 -31.09 21.39
CA GLU A 128 -11.61 -32.01 22.45
C GLU A 128 -10.75 -33.20 21.97
N ASN A 129 -10.58 -33.34 20.65
CA ASN A 129 -9.88 -34.46 20.04
C ASN A 129 -8.39 -34.17 19.88
N THR A 130 -7.56 -34.73 20.75
CA THR A 130 -6.09 -34.59 20.76
C THR A 130 -5.36 -35.60 19.88
N SER A 131 -6.06 -36.42 19.10
CA SER A 131 -5.41 -37.31 18.13
C SER A 131 -4.82 -36.50 16.97
N VAL A 132 -3.75 -37.02 16.39
CA VAL A 132 -3.07 -36.40 15.25
C VAL A 132 -4.01 -36.37 14.05
N ALA A 133 -4.27 -35.17 13.54
CA ALA A 133 -5.10 -34.93 12.38
C ALA A 133 -4.29 -35.07 11.08
N ASP A 134 -3.07 -34.53 11.07
CA ASP A 134 -2.12 -34.62 9.95
C ASP A 134 -0.82 -35.24 10.43
N PRO A 135 -0.48 -36.46 9.96
CA PRO A 135 0.77 -37.12 10.34
C PRO A 135 2.03 -36.38 9.91
N TYR A 136 1.96 -35.49 8.90
CA TYR A 136 3.09 -34.73 8.38
C TYR A 136 3.28 -33.40 9.12
N ALA A 137 2.20 -32.71 9.46
CA ALA A 137 2.25 -31.46 10.22
C ALA A 137 2.38 -31.70 11.74
N GLY A 138 1.90 -32.87 12.22
CA GLY A 138 1.93 -33.22 13.63
C GLY A 138 0.84 -32.53 14.47
N ASP A 139 -0.04 -31.75 13.84
CA ASP A 139 -1.12 -31.04 14.51
C ASP A 139 -2.27 -32.00 14.90
N SER A 140 -2.83 -31.80 16.08
CA SER A 140 -4.04 -32.51 16.49
C SER A 140 -5.30 -31.83 15.92
N TRP A 141 -6.44 -32.54 15.94
CA TRP A 141 -7.72 -31.93 15.57
C TRP A 141 -8.04 -30.70 16.44
N ALA A 142 -7.76 -30.81 17.75
CA ALA A 142 -7.93 -29.71 18.68
C ALA A 142 -7.10 -28.48 18.28
N ASP A 143 -5.84 -28.66 17.90
CA ASP A 143 -4.96 -27.56 17.47
C ASP A 143 -5.50 -26.90 16.20
N ARG A 144 -5.95 -27.67 15.22
CA ARG A 144 -6.53 -27.15 13.98
C ARG A 144 -7.81 -26.36 14.24
N VAL A 145 -8.70 -26.84 15.11
CA VAL A 145 -9.91 -26.10 15.47
C VAL A 145 -9.57 -24.79 16.18
N VAL A 146 -8.72 -24.84 17.22
CA VAL A 146 -8.31 -23.64 17.97
C VAL A 146 -7.68 -22.59 17.07
N ASN A 147 -6.97 -23.01 16.03
CA ASN A 147 -6.33 -22.13 15.06
C ASN A 147 -7.31 -21.53 14.03
N THR A 148 -8.49 -22.12 13.83
CA THR A 148 -9.44 -21.70 12.78
C THR A 148 -10.77 -21.21 13.30
N VAL A 149 -11.23 -21.72 14.46
CA VAL A 149 -12.54 -21.38 15.02
C VAL A 149 -12.40 -21.06 16.50
N HIS A 150 -12.86 -19.92 16.91
CA HIS A 150 -13.00 -19.56 18.31
C HIS A 150 -14.41 -19.92 18.79
N MET A 151 -14.50 -20.80 19.79
CA MET A 151 -15.74 -21.38 20.33
C MET A 151 -16.00 -20.90 21.76
N ASP A 152 -17.28 -20.82 22.11
CA ASP A 152 -17.76 -20.73 23.48
C ASP A 152 -18.82 -21.84 23.71
N GLY A 153 -18.39 -22.99 24.23
CA GLY A 153 -19.17 -24.22 24.22
C GLY A 153 -19.33 -24.73 22.77
N ASP A 154 -20.57 -24.82 22.32
CA ASP A 154 -20.95 -25.18 20.94
C ASP A 154 -21.21 -23.99 20.04
N LYS A 155 -21.02 -22.74 20.52
CA LYS A 155 -21.25 -21.51 19.81
C LYS A 155 -20.02 -21.05 19.04
N ILE A 156 -20.17 -20.79 17.75
CA ILE A 156 -19.12 -20.23 16.91
C ILE A 156 -19.08 -18.71 17.11
N LYS A 157 -17.98 -18.21 17.70
CA LYS A 157 -17.76 -16.77 17.95
C LYS A 157 -17.00 -16.10 16.82
N HIS A 158 -15.87 -16.65 16.44
CA HIS A 158 -15.03 -16.09 15.38
C HIS A 158 -14.45 -17.20 14.52
N ILE A 159 -14.24 -16.87 13.26
CA ILE A 159 -13.60 -17.75 12.30
C ILE A 159 -12.36 -17.05 11.74
N ARG A 160 -11.29 -17.82 11.58
CA ARG A 160 -10.07 -17.41 10.90
C ARG A 160 -9.77 -18.41 9.78
N ILE A 161 -9.65 -17.88 8.57
CA ILE A 161 -9.14 -18.63 7.43
C ILE A 161 -7.78 -18.03 7.08
N GLU A 162 -6.74 -18.86 7.08
CA GLU A 162 -5.37 -18.51 6.75
C GLU A 162 -5.08 -19.00 5.34
N VAL A 163 -4.80 -18.09 4.41
CA VAL A 163 -4.52 -18.41 3.01
C VAL A 163 -3.09 -18.04 2.68
N ARG A 164 -2.35 -18.99 2.11
CA ARG A 164 -0.99 -18.75 1.62
C ARG A 164 -1.06 -18.32 0.17
N VAL A 165 -0.44 -17.19 -0.11
CA VAL A 165 -0.42 -16.57 -1.43
C VAL A 165 1.00 -16.32 -1.88
N ASP A 166 1.22 -16.42 -3.20
CA ASP A 166 2.48 -16.05 -3.82
C ASP A 166 2.38 -14.59 -4.31
N ALA A 167 3.08 -13.71 -3.62
CA ALA A 167 3.09 -12.27 -3.90
C ALA A 167 4.45 -11.67 -3.54
N SER A 168 5.39 -11.76 -4.46
CA SER A 168 6.76 -11.27 -4.30
C SER A 168 6.90 -9.79 -4.63
N THR A 169 6.06 -9.24 -5.53
CA THR A 169 6.11 -7.86 -5.97
C THR A 169 4.93 -7.03 -5.46
N SER A 170 5.07 -5.69 -5.44
CA SER A 170 3.98 -4.78 -5.05
C SER A 170 2.76 -4.90 -5.98
N SER A 171 2.96 -5.19 -7.27
CA SER A 171 1.86 -5.37 -8.22
C SER A 171 1.10 -6.68 -7.98
N GLU A 172 1.78 -7.75 -7.61
CA GLU A 172 1.17 -9.01 -7.21
C GLU A 172 0.43 -8.87 -5.87
N THR A 173 1.03 -8.15 -4.91
CA THR A 173 0.38 -7.80 -3.64
C THR A 173 -0.95 -7.09 -3.87
N SER A 174 -0.96 -6.03 -4.71
CA SER A 174 -2.18 -5.30 -5.03
C SER A 174 -3.23 -6.18 -5.72
N ARG A 175 -2.80 -7.03 -6.67
CA ARG A 175 -3.68 -7.96 -7.37
C ARG A 175 -4.33 -8.97 -6.43
N VAL A 176 -3.54 -9.55 -5.52
CA VAL A 176 -4.03 -10.50 -4.51
C VAL A 176 -5.03 -9.85 -3.57
N VAL A 177 -4.69 -8.70 -2.99
CA VAL A 177 -5.59 -8.00 -2.06
C VAL A 177 -6.88 -7.60 -2.76
N GLN A 178 -6.79 -7.05 -3.98
CA GLN A 178 -7.97 -6.69 -4.76
C GLN A 178 -8.82 -7.90 -5.08
N TRP A 179 -8.22 -9.05 -5.43
CA TRP A 179 -8.97 -10.28 -5.66
C TRP A 179 -9.78 -10.72 -4.43
N PHE A 180 -9.17 -10.68 -3.23
CA PHE A 180 -9.90 -11.01 -2.00
C PHE A 180 -11.05 -10.03 -1.74
N GLU A 181 -10.86 -8.74 -1.94
CA GLU A 181 -11.92 -7.75 -1.76
C GLU A 181 -13.05 -7.94 -2.79
N ASP A 182 -12.71 -8.17 -4.06
CA ASP A 182 -13.69 -8.43 -5.13
C ASP A 182 -14.44 -9.75 -4.91
N GLU A 183 -13.76 -10.80 -4.41
CA GLU A 183 -14.37 -12.12 -4.16
C GLU A 183 -15.30 -12.10 -2.96
N LEU A 184 -14.89 -11.45 -1.88
CA LEU A 184 -15.76 -11.29 -0.72
C LEU A 184 -16.89 -10.29 -0.99
N GLY A 185 -16.68 -9.33 -1.91
CA GLY A 185 -17.65 -8.33 -2.34
C GLY A 185 -18.01 -7.31 -1.24
N GLU A 186 -18.92 -6.40 -1.57
CA GLU A 186 -19.56 -5.49 -0.61
C GLU A 186 -20.89 -6.06 -0.10
N GLU A 187 -21.48 -5.48 0.95
CA GLU A 187 -22.77 -5.92 1.47
C GLU A 187 -23.92 -5.82 0.45
N GLU A 188 -23.78 -4.95 -0.56
CA GLU A 188 -24.77 -4.74 -1.63
C GLU A 188 -24.59 -5.72 -2.81
N ASP A 189 -23.47 -6.42 -2.90
CA ASP A 189 -23.11 -7.30 -4.00
C ASP A 189 -23.77 -8.68 -3.84
N THR A 190 -24.98 -8.85 -4.34
CA THR A 190 -25.70 -10.13 -4.27
C THR A 190 -24.89 -11.31 -4.80
N GLY A 191 -24.85 -12.41 -4.04
CA GLY A 191 -24.11 -13.63 -4.36
C GLY A 191 -22.63 -13.61 -3.94
N LYS A 192 -22.19 -12.57 -3.24
CA LYS A 192 -20.85 -12.49 -2.63
C LYS A 192 -20.93 -12.74 -1.11
N MET A 193 -19.83 -13.22 -0.54
CA MET A 193 -19.77 -13.69 0.85
C MET A 193 -20.27 -12.66 1.87
N ARG A 194 -19.84 -11.38 1.75
CA ARG A 194 -20.28 -10.31 2.67
C ARG A 194 -21.78 -10.06 2.59
N SER A 195 -22.35 -10.11 1.39
CA SER A 195 -23.79 -9.95 1.18
C SER A 195 -24.59 -11.14 1.70
N GLU A 196 -24.15 -12.37 1.39
CA GLU A 196 -24.85 -13.59 1.81
C GLU A 196 -24.78 -13.79 3.33
N LEU A 197 -23.68 -13.40 3.98
CA LEU A 197 -23.54 -13.42 5.43
C LEU A 197 -24.02 -12.13 6.12
N SER A 198 -24.55 -11.16 5.38
CA SER A 198 -25.06 -9.90 5.96
C SER A 198 -26.10 -10.17 7.05
N GLY A 199 -25.89 -9.54 8.21
CA GLY A 199 -26.73 -9.77 9.41
C GLY A 199 -26.45 -11.07 10.18
N ILE A 200 -25.53 -11.92 9.72
CA ILE A 200 -25.09 -13.15 10.40
C ILE A 200 -23.64 -12.98 10.85
N ALA A 201 -22.76 -12.59 9.95
CA ALA A 201 -21.34 -12.35 10.24
C ALA A 201 -20.80 -11.16 9.44
N ASN A 202 -19.90 -10.41 10.06
CA ASN A 202 -19.05 -9.44 9.37
C ASN A 202 -17.80 -10.16 8.88
N VAL A 203 -17.41 -9.92 7.63
CA VAL A 203 -16.26 -10.58 6.99
C VAL A 203 -15.19 -9.56 6.66
N TYR A 204 -13.96 -9.79 7.12
CA TYR A 204 -12.79 -8.91 6.94
C TYR A 204 -11.64 -9.65 6.30
N VAL A 205 -10.92 -8.94 5.43
CA VAL A 205 -9.61 -9.36 4.94
C VAL A 205 -8.53 -8.63 5.74
N THR A 206 -7.52 -9.34 6.21
CA THR A 206 -6.41 -8.76 6.99
C THR A 206 -5.12 -9.56 6.81
N GLY A 207 -4.06 -9.10 7.42
CA GLY A 207 -2.72 -9.68 7.35
C GLY A 207 -1.70 -8.63 6.96
N ASP A 208 -0.42 -8.98 7.07
CA ASP A 208 0.67 -8.04 6.81
C ASP A 208 0.63 -7.51 5.38
N LEU A 209 0.24 -8.33 4.42
CA LEU A 209 0.12 -7.98 3.02
C LEU A 209 -0.98 -6.95 2.78
N VAL A 210 -2.15 -7.15 3.41
CA VAL A 210 -3.29 -6.23 3.33
C VAL A 210 -2.97 -4.91 4.05
N ALA A 211 -2.34 -5.00 5.23
CA ALA A 211 -1.92 -3.82 5.97
C ALA A 211 -0.90 -2.98 5.17
N LEU A 212 0.07 -3.63 4.53
CA LEU A 212 1.04 -2.95 3.67
C LEU A 212 0.35 -2.26 2.48
N GLN A 213 -0.57 -2.95 1.79
CA GLN A 213 -1.31 -2.37 0.68
C GLN A 213 -2.12 -1.14 1.11
N ASN A 214 -2.86 -1.23 2.21
CA ASN A 214 -3.63 -0.12 2.77
C ASN A 214 -2.75 1.09 3.12
N VAL A 215 -1.55 0.84 3.65
CA VAL A 215 -0.58 1.91 3.93
C VAL A 215 -0.10 2.55 2.63
N LEU A 216 0.24 1.77 1.60
CA LEU A 216 0.68 2.30 0.30
C LEU A 216 -0.41 3.11 -0.40
N ASP A 217 -1.66 2.64 -0.39
CA ASP A 217 -2.80 3.35 -0.97
C ASP A 217 -3.12 4.63 -0.19
N GLY A 218 -3.06 4.57 1.14
CA GLY A 218 -3.19 5.74 2.00
C GLY A 218 -2.10 6.79 1.74
N LEU A 219 -0.85 6.35 1.54
CA LEU A 219 0.26 7.25 1.18
C LEU A 219 0.04 7.90 -0.19
N ASN A 220 -0.35 7.13 -1.21
CA ASN A 220 -0.61 7.66 -2.55
C ASN A 220 -1.74 8.69 -2.56
N SER A 221 -2.86 8.39 -1.91
CA SER A 221 -3.99 9.30 -1.78
C SER A 221 -3.64 10.56 -0.97
N SER A 222 -2.97 10.39 0.15
CA SER A 222 -2.50 11.49 0.99
C SER A 222 -1.48 12.37 0.28
N GLN A 223 -0.59 11.78 -0.54
CA GLN A 223 0.41 12.48 -1.33
C GLN A 223 -0.23 13.48 -2.30
N LEU A 224 -1.20 13.04 -3.10
CA LEU A 224 -1.86 13.92 -4.06
C LEU A 224 -2.57 15.08 -3.36
N SER A 225 -3.30 14.77 -2.29
CA SER A 225 -4.02 15.77 -1.49
C SER A 225 -3.08 16.76 -0.81
N SER A 226 -2.02 16.28 -0.14
CA SER A 226 -1.06 17.13 0.55
C SER A 226 -0.25 18.00 -0.41
N THR A 227 0.11 17.48 -1.58
CA THR A 227 0.79 18.26 -2.61
C THR A 227 -0.11 19.38 -3.15
N ALA A 228 -1.38 19.08 -3.45
CA ALA A 228 -2.34 20.08 -3.90
C ALA A 228 -2.56 21.17 -2.83
N ILE A 229 -2.76 20.79 -1.58
CA ILE A 229 -2.88 21.73 -0.46
C ILE A 229 -1.62 22.59 -0.32
N SER A 230 -0.43 21.99 -0.43
CA SER A 230 0.84 22.72 -0.34
C SER A 230 0.98 23.76 -1.45
N PHE A 231 0.58 23.46 -2.69
CA PHE A 231 0.55 24.43 -3.79
C PHE A 231 -0.43 25.57 -3.51
N ILE A 232 -1.64 25.27 -3.02
CA ILE A 232 -2.64 26.28 -2.68
C ILE A 232 -2.12 27.20 -1.58
N VAL A 233 -1.59 26.64 -0.50
CA VAL A 233 -1.04 27.42 0.62
C VAL A 233 0.14 28.28 0.16
N SER A 234 1.06 27.71 -0.65
CA SER A 234 2.18 28.43 -1.23
C SER A 234 1.72 29.59 -2.10
N PHE A 235 0.73 29.38 -2.94
CA PHE A 235 0.13 30.45 -3.74
C PHE A 235 -0.49 31.56 -2.88
N VAL A 236 -1.24 31.19 -1.83
CA VAL A 236 -1.83 32.16 -0.90
C VAL A 236 -0.75 32.99 -0.19
N VAL A 237 0.32 32.35 0.29
CA VAL A 237 1.46 33.04 0.92
C VAL A 237 2.12 34.00 -0.07
N LEU A 238 2.38 33.55 -1.32
CA LEU A 238 2.93 34.40 -2.36
C LEU A 238 2.02 35.56 -2.70
N LEU A 239 0.70 35.32 -2.78
CA LEU A 239 -0.27 36.38 -3.03
C LEU A 239 -0.28 37.45 -1.92
N LEU A 240 -0.16 37.03 -0.66
CA LEU A 240 -0.04 37.96 0.48
C LEU A 240 1.26 38.77 0.43
N LEU A 241 2.37 38.12 0.04
CA LEU A 241 3.68 38.77 -0.08
C LEU A 241 3.75 39.75 -1.26
N THR A 242 3.26 39.36 -2.42
CA THR A 242 3.31 40.16 -3.66
C THR A 242 2.18 41.16 -3.74
N ARG A 243 1.09 40.93 -3.01
CA ARG A 243 -0.17 41.70 -3.05
C ARG A 243 -0.78 41.84 -4.46
N ARG A 244 -0.29 41.05 -5.41
CA ARG A 244 -0.73 41.04 -6.82
C ARG A 244 -0.75 39.61 -7.33
N PRO A 245 -1.80 39.18 -8.06
CA PRO A 245 -1.89 37.79 -8.50
C PRO A 245 -0.89 37.42 -9.60
N VAL A 246 -0.56 38.35 -10.51
CA VAL A 246 0.37 38.07 -11.61
C VAL A 246 1.79 37.75 -11.11
N PRO A 247 2.43 38.58 -10.26
CA PRO A 247 3.72 38.22 -9.67
C PRO A 247 3.67 36.92 -8.85
N ALA A 248 2.58 36.65 -8.12
CA ALA A 248 2.46 35.41 -7.36
C ALA A 248 2.51 34.16 -8.27
N ILE A 249 1.83 34.20 -9.43
CA ILE A 249 1.85 33.10 -10.41
C ILE A 249 3.26 32.99 -11.04
N VAL A 250 3.87 34.12 -11.44
CA VAL A 250 5.19 34.16 -12.03
C VAL A 250 6.23 33.53 -11.09
N VAL A 251 6.18 33.88 -9.80
CA VAL A 251 7.09 33.35 -8.78
C VAL A 251 6.82 31.85 -8.50
N LEU A 252 5.59 31.39 -8.56
CA LEU A 252 5.22 29.98 -8.33
C LEU A 252 5.62 29.07 -9.51
N THR A 253 5.65 29.59 -10.74
CA THR A 253 5.86 28.78 -11.96
C THR A 253 7.18 27.97 -11.93
N PRO A 254 8.37 28.52 -11.57
CA PRO A 254 9.61 27.73 -11.47
C PRO A 254 9.50 26.58 -10.46
N VAL A 255 8.75 26.77 -9.36
CA VAL A 255 8.58 25.74 -8.32
C VAL A 255 7.74 24.58 -8.85
N VAL A 256 6.66 24.88 -9.59
CA VAL A 256 5.84 23.85 -10.27
C VAL A 256 6.69 23.08 -11.27
N LEU A 257 7.48 23.77 -12.10
CA LEU A 257 8.37 23.13 -13.07
C LEU A 257 9.43 22.25 -12.39
N ALA A 258 10.02 22.72 -11.27
CA ALA A 258 10.99 21.92 -10.50
C ALA A 258 10.37 20.62 -10.01
N THR A 259 9.16 20.69 -9.44
CA THR A 259 8.43 19.51 -8.97
C THR A 259 8.13 18.53 -10.11
N LEU A 260 7.69 19.02 -11.26
CA LEU A 260 7.46 18.17 -12.44
C LEU A 260 8.75 17.53 -12.95
N TRP A 261 9.88 18.25 -12.94
CA TRP A 261 11.17 17.69 -13.36
C TRP A 261 11.67 16.63 -12.38
N VAL A 262 11.46 16.80 -11.07
CA VAL A 262 11.79 15.77 -10.06
C VAL A 262 11.01 14.50 -10.31
N VAL A 263 9.68 14.60 -10.44
CA VAL A 263 8.80 13.44 -10.74
C VAL A 263 9.20 12.79 -12.08
N GLY A 264 9.45 13.58 -13.11
CA GLY A 264 9.95 13.09 -14.40
C GLY A 264 11.27 12.34 -14.28
N SER A 265 12.21 12.86 -13.48
CA SER A 265 13.51 12.21 -13.23
C SER A 265 13.36 10.89 -12.47
N MET A 266 12.42 10.80 -11.52
CA MET A 266 12.14 9.54 -10.81
C MET A 266 11.70 8.46 -11.80
N VAL A 267 10.82 8.80 -12.76
CA VAL A 267 10.37 7.85 -13.79
C VAL A 267 11.54 7.44 -14.71
N VAL A 268 12.34 8.39 -15.19
CA VAL A 268 13.48 8.12 -16.09
C VAL A 268 14.56 7.26 -15.43
N LEU A 269 14.82 7.50 -14.15
CA LEU A 269 15.82 6.76 -13.37
C LEU A 269 15.25 5.46 -12.77
N SER A 270 13.98 5.13 -13.05
CA SER A 270 13.30 3.95 -12.52
C SER A 270 13.34 3.88 -10.98
N LEU A 271 13.30 5.04 -10.32
CA LEU A 271 13.30 5.12 -8.86
C LEU A 271 11.94 4.68 -8.32
N LYS A 272 11.95 3.76 -7.38
CA LYS A 272 10.72 3.24 -6.78
C LYS A 272 10.06 4.29 -5.87
N TRP A 273 8.74 4.34 -5.93
CA TRP A 273 7.95 5.11 -4.97
C TRP A 273 7.98 4.38 -3.61
N ASN A 274 8.44 5.07 -2.60
CA ASN A 274 8.48 4.58 -1.23
C ASN A 274 8.11 5.70 -0.25
N VAL A 275 7.94 5.37 1.03
CA VAL A 275 7.52 6.32 2.07
C VAL A 275 8.39 7.58 2.11
N LEU A 276 9.70 7.46 1.89
CA LEU A 276 10.61 8.61 1.92
C LEU A 276 10.54 9.43 0.63
N THR A 277 10.50 8.79 -0.56
CA THR A 277 10.44 9.49 -1.85
C THR A 277 9.10 10.21 -2.05
N VAL A 278 8.02 9.67 -1.50
CA VAL A 278 6.70 10.32 -1.47
C VAL A 278 6.78 11.68 -0.76
N MET A 279 7.52 11.78 0.35
CA MET A 279 7.67 13.05 1.08
C MET A 279 8.48 14.10 0.31
N VAL A 280 9.30 13.70 -0.65
CA VAL A 280 10.19 14.64 -1.39
C VAL A 280 9.39 15.64 -2.22
N THR A 281 8.23 15.29 -2.75
CA THR A 281 7.42 16.24 -3.53
C THR A 281 6.93 17.42 -2.67
N ALA A 282 6.50 17.16 -1.44
CA ALA A 282 6.15 18.22 -0.50
C ALA A 282 7.39 19.04 -0.05
N LEU A 283 8.52 18.36 0.18
CA LEU A 283 9.79 18.99 0.51
C LEU A 283 10.32 19.85 -0.65
N SER A 284 10.12 19.42 -1.90
CA SER A 284 10.46 20.14 -3.13
C SER A 284 9.79 21.52 -3.18
N LEU A 285 8.52 21.59 -2.80
CA LEU A 285 7.82 22.88 -2.70
C LEU A 285 8.44 23.79 -1.66
N GLY A 286 8.73 23.27 -0.45
CA GLY A 286 9.32 24.07 0.64
C GLY A 286 10.69 24.62 0.29
N ILE A 287 11.59 23.81 -0.25
CA ILE A 287 12.93 24.23 -0.63
C ILE A 287 12.88 25.14 -1.87
N GLY A 288 12.06 24.79 -2.87
CA GLY A 288 11.98 25.53 -4.13
C GLY A 288 11.47 26.96 -3.95
N ILE A 289 10.48 27.14 -3.09
CA ILE A 289 9.84 28.44 -2.90
C ILE A 289 10.81 29.47 -2.27
N ASP A 290 11.72 29.03 -1.41
CA ASP A 290 12.68 29.91 -0.77
C ASP A 290 13.64 30.56 -1.80
N TYR A 291 14.17 29.78 -2.74
CA TYR A 291 15.05 30.31 -3.78
C TYR A 291 14.35 31.35 -4.67
N VAL A 292 13.12 31.04 -5.04
CA VAL A 292 12.32 31.93 -5.90
C VAL A 292 11.93 33.22 -5.18
N ILE A 293 11.52 33.14 -3.91
CA ILE A 293 11.18 34.32 -3.08
C ILE A 293 12.40 35.22 -2.91
N HIS A 294 13.56 34.66 -2.61
CA HIS A 294 14.78 35.44 -2.44
C HIS A 294 15.19 36.17 -3.72
N MET A 295 15.14 35.49 -4.87
CA MET A 295 15.43 36.09 -6.18
C MET A 295 14.41 37.17 -6.53
N TRP A 296 13.10 36.90 -6.36
CA TRP A 296 12.05 37.87 -6.64
C TRP A 296 12.14 39.12 -5.76
N ARG A 297 12.32 38.95 -4.45
CA ARG A 297 12.47 40.06 -3.50
C ARG A 297 13.68 40.94 -3.81
N ARG A 298 14.80 40.32 -4.16
CA ARG A 298 16.01 41.08 -4.57
C ARG A 298 15.76 41.85 -5.84
N PHE A 299 15.17 41.20 -6.85
CA PHE A 299 14.84 41.86 -8.11
C PHE A 299 13.91 43.07 -7.87
N GLU A 300 12.86 42.95 -7.08
CA GLU A 300 11.93 44.03 -6.76
C GLU A 300 12.68 45.22 -6.10
N SER A 301 13.55 44.92 -5.11
CA SER A 301 14.37 45.94 -4.46
C SER A 301 15.38 46.62 -5.37
N GLU A 302 15.97 45.91 -6.33
CA GLU A 302 16.89 46.51 -7.30
C GLU A 302 16.14 47.26 -8.40
N ARG A 303 14.93 46.82 -8.74
CA ARG A 303 14.06 47.50 -9.71
C ARG A 303 13.58 48.88 -9.22
N GLU A 304 13.38 49.02 -7.89
CA GLU A 304 13.07 50.33 -7.29
C GLU A 304 14.22 51.35 -7.36
N LYS A 305 15.48 50.86 -7.52
CA LYS A 305 16.67 51.71 -7.50
C LYS A 305 17.21 52.02 -8.91
N ARG A 306 16.81 51.21 -9.91
CA ARG A 306 17.30 51.26 -11.25
C ARG A 306 16.17 51.35 -12.26
N ASP A 307 16.30 52.26 -13.23
CA ASP A 307 15.31 52.40 -14.30
C ASP A 307 15.40 51.30 -15.34
N ASP A 308 16.62 50.71 -15.53
CA ASP A 308 16.85 49.61 -16.46
C ASP A 308 16.58 48.26 -15.77
N VAL A 309 15.67 47.47 -16.38
CA VAL A 309 15.29 46.13 -15.92
C VAL A 309 16.45 45.16 -16.02
N TRP A 310 17.29 45.30 -17.03
CA TRP A 310 18.47 44.44 -17.23
C TRP A 310 19.53 44.66 -16.16
N GLU A 311 19.82 45.91 -15.77
CA GLU A 311 20.75 46.22 -14.69
C GLU A 311 20.25 45.67 -13.33
N ALA A 312 18.94 45.75 -13.11
CA ALA A 312 18.32 45.18 -11.88
C ALA A 312 18.45 43.65 -11.83
N LEU A 313 18.29 42.98 -12.98
CA LEU A 313 18.45 41.51 -13.08
C LEU A 313 19.92 41.10 -12.92
N GLU A 314 20.85 41.77 -13.57
CA GLU A 314 22.29 41.48 -13.48
C GLU A 314 22.77 41.56 -12.02
N GLU A 315 22.36 42.61 -11.31
CA GLU A 315 22.69 42.77 -9.88
C GLU A 315 22.03 41.69 -9.01
N THR A 316 20.81 41.32 -9.33
CA THR A 316 20.09 40.25 -8.61
C THR A 316 20.78 38.91 -8.76
N ILE A 317 21.15 38.54 -9.98
CA ILE A 317 21.83 37.26 -10.28
C ILE A 317 23.24 37.27 -9.70
N SER A 318 24.00 38.35 -9.86
CA SER A 318 25.40 38.43 -9.42
C SER A 318 25.53 38.42 -7.88
N THR A 319 24.54 38.91 -7.15
CA THR A 319 24.55 38.94 -5.68
C THR A 319 23.77 37.78 -5.07
N THR A 320 22.46 37.78 -5.25
CA THR A 320 21.58 36.76 -4.65
C THR A 320 21.70 35.40 -5.32
N GLY A 321 21.87 35.38 -6.66
CA GLY A 321 22.06 34.12 -7.39
C GLY A 321 23.32 33.38 -6.92
N VAL A 322 24.46 34.08 -6.74
CA VAL A 322 25.69 33.47 -6.23
C VAL A 322 25.52 32.93 -4.81
N ALA A 323 24.85 33.69 -3.92
CA ALA A 323 24.57 33.22 -2.57
C ALA A 323 23.66 31.94 -2.57
N LEU A 324 22.67 31.89 -3.45
CA LEU A 324 21.83 30.73 -3.61
C LEU A 324 22.57 29.49 -4.15
N VAL A 325 23.52 29.70 -5.12
CA VAL A 325 24.37 28.60 -5.61
C VAL A 325 25.22 28.00 -4.51
N LEU A 326 25.78 28.81 -3.63
CA LEU A 326 26.57 28.32 -2.49
C LEU A 326 25.69 27.58 -1.47
N SER A 327 24.53 28.13 -1.15
CA SER A 327 23.57 27.49 -0.23
C SER A 327 23.03 26.17 -0.78
N ALA A 328 22.57 26.17 -2.02
CA ALA A 328 22.05 24.97 -2.68
C ALA A 328 23.16 23.92 -2.88
N GLY A 329 24.38 24.35 -3.20
CA GLY A 329 25.53 23.46 -3.34
C GLY A 329 25.85 22.73 -2.03
N THR A 330 25.87 23.43 -0.89
CA THR A 330 26.10 22.79 0.41
C THR A 330 24.96 21.85 0.78
N THR A 331 23.72 22.25 0.55
CA THR A 331 22.53 21.43 0.83
C THR A 331 22.48 20.20 -0.07
N GLY A 332 22.67 20.37 -1.37
CA GLY A 332 22.69 19.27 -2.34
C GLY A 332 23.80 18.26 -2.06
N LEU A 333 25.03 18.73 -1.77
CA LEU A 333 26.13 17.85 -1.36
C LEU A 333 25.80 17.10 -0.05
N GLY A 334 25.17 17.76 0.91
CA GLY A 334 24.73 17.12 2.15
C GLY A 334 23.76 15.95 1.89
N PHE A 335 22.81 16.09 0.97
CA PHE A 335 21.90 15.00 0.58
C PHE A 335 22.59 13.92 -0.25
N LEU A 336 23.57 14.27 -1.09
CA LEU A 336 24.35 13.28 -1.85
C LEU A 336 25.20 12.36 -0.96
N VAL A 337 25.53 12.77 0.28
CA VAL A 337 26.20 11.88 1.24
C VAL A 337 25.33 10.67 1.57
N LEU A 338 24.00 10.79 1.49
CA LEU A 338 23.07 9.68 1.74
C LEU A 338 23.18 8.56 0.70
N LEU A 339 23.81 8.80 -0.47
CA LEU A 339 24.12 7.75 -1.45
C LEU A 339 25.08 6.68 -0.91
N PHE A 340 25.81 6.97 0.14
CA PHE A 340 26.71 6.01 0.79
C PHE A 340 26.01 5.24 1.94
N SER A 341 24.70 5.43 2.13
CA SER A 341 23.93 4.65 3.10
C SER A 341 23.85 3.19 2.67
N PRO A 342 23.90 2.23 3.59
CA PRO A 342 23.64 0.83 3.26
C PRO A 342 22.17 0.53 2.94
N MET A 343 21.26 1.50 3.09
CA MET A 343 19.83 1.33 2.86
C MET A 343 19.41 1.98 1.53
N PRO A 344 18.95 1.21 0.52
CA PRO A 344 18.55 1.72 -0.80
C PRO A 344 17.51 2.84 -0.75
N VAL A 345 16.55 2.75 0.17
CA VAL A 345 15.51 3.77 0.37
C VAL A 345 16.11 5.11 0.77
N VAL A 346 17.15 5.11 1.63
CA VAL A 346 17.87 6.33 2.06
C VAL A 346 18.73 6.88 0.92
N GLN A 347 19.37 6.02 0.10
CA GLN A 347 20.09 6.43 -1.09
C GLN A 347 19.16 7.15 -2.08
N GLN A 348 18.01 6.54 -2.38
CA GLN A 348 17.02 7.13 -3.29
C GLN A 348 16.48 8.46 -2.77
N PHE A 349 16.17 8.56 -1.47
CA PHE A 349 15.76 9.81 -0.83
C PHE A 349 16.83 10.90 -0.98
N GLY A 350 18.10 10.58 -0.73
CA GLY A 350 19.22 11.50 -0.88
C GLY A 350 19.37 12.01 -2.31
N LEU A 351 19.29 11.11 -3.29
CA LEU A 351 19.37 11.43 -4.70
C LEU A 351 18.23 12.35 -5.16
N VAL A 352 16.98 11.96 -4.85
CA VAL A 352 15.81 12.72 -5.29
C VAL A 352 15.78 14.10 -4.63
N THR A 353 16.21 14.21 -3.37
CA THR A 353 16.28 15.49 -2.68
C THR A 353 17.40 16.38 -3.25
N ALA A 354 18.58 15.82 -3.58
CA ALA A 354 19.65 16.55 -4.24
C ALA A 354 19.22 17.05 -5.63
N LEU A 355 18.51 16.25 -6.41
CA LEU A 355 17.92 16.67 -7.69
C LEU A 355 16.91 17.80 -7.48
N THR A 356 16.07 17.71 -6.46
CA THR A 356 15.10 18.75 -6.09
C THR A 356 15.77 20.10 -5.85
N VAL A 357 16.81 20.12 -5.02
CA VAL A 357 17.59 21.33 -4.73
C VAL A 357 18.22 21.90 -6.00
N THR A 358 18.80 21.03 -6.82
CA THR A 358 19.46 21.41 -8.07
C THR A 358 18.48 22.00 -9.09
N TYR A 359 17.33 21.36 -9.31
CA TYR A 359 16.32 21.85 -10.25
C TYR A 359 15.68 23.15 -9.77
N SER A 360 15.39 23.26 -8.47
CA SER A 360 14.85 24.48 -7.88
C SER A 360 15.81 25.65 -8.05
N LEU A 361 17.11 25.42 -7.85
CA LEU A 361 18.15 26.43 -8.07
C LEU A 361 18.22 26.85 -9.54
N ILE A 362 18.35 25.87 -10.45
CA ILE A 362 18.47 26.13 -11.90
C ILE A 362 17.27 26.94 -12.39
N LEU A 363 16.07 26.53 -12.02
CA LEU A 363 14.85 27.18 -12.50
C LEU A 363 14.64 28.56 -11.86
N SER A 364 15.09 28.79 -10.63
CA SER A 364 15.04 30.11 -10.00
C SER A 364 16.05 31.09 -10.58
N ILE A 365 17.22 30.62 -11.08
CA ILE A 365 18.24 31.48 -11.68
C ILE A 365 18.01 31.69 -13.18
N LEU A 366 17.51 30.70 -13.93
CA LEU A 366 17.36 30.78 -15.38
C LEU A 366 15.94 31.13 -15.82
N VAL A 367 14.94 30.52 -15.24
CA VAL A 367 13.56 30.66 -15.69
C VAL A 367 12.86 31.85 -15.03
N LEU A 368 13.05 32.07 -13.73
CA LEU A 368 12.40 33.18 -13.05
C LEU A 368 12.76 34.55 -13.64
N PRO A 369 14.05 34.89 -13.93
CA PRO A 369 14.40 36.16 -14.56
C PRO A 369 13.70 36.40 -15.92
N VAL A 370 13.59 35.35 -16.73
CA VAL A 370 12.88 35.44 -18.03
C VAL A 370 11.38 35.71 -17.80
N LEU A 371 10.75 35.05 -16.84
CA LEU A 371 9.36 35.27 -16.51
C LEU A 371 9.10 36.68 -15.95
N LEU A 372 10.03 37.19 -15.15
CA LEU A 372 9.97 38.57 -14.62
C LEU A 372 10.05 39.60 -15.74
N LEU A 373 10.97 39.44 -16.71
CA LEU A 373 11.07 40.30 -17.90
C LEU A 373 9.75 40.28 -18.70
N MET A 374 9.20 39.11 -18.95
CA MET A 374 7.93 38.99 -19.68
C MET A 374 6.75 39.65 -18.93
N SER A 375 6.76 39.58 -17.61
CA SER A 375 5.74 40.19 -16.77
C SER A 375 5.81 41.70 -16.77
N GLU A 376 7.02 42.29 -16.78
CA GLU A 376 7.26 43.73 -16.87
C GLU A 376 6.81 44.29 -18.25
N ASN A 377 7.16 43.60 -19.34
CA ASN A 377 6.79 44.02 -20.70
C ASN A 377 5.27 43.98 -20.96
N ASN A 378 4.52 43.16 -20.23
CA ASN A 378 3.07 43.04 -20.35
C ASN A 378 2.32 43.92 -19.36
N SER A 379 2.99 44.70 -18.52
CA SER A 379 2.33 45.65 -17.61
C SER A 379 1.87 46.89 -18.43
N PRO A 380 0.57 47.29 -18.43
CA PRO A 380 0.07 48.40 -19.19
C PRO A 380 0.45 49.75 -18.58
N GLY A 381 1.73 50.02 -18.40
CA GLY A 381 2.28 51.22 -17.77
C GLY A 381 3.69 51.56 -18.24
N GLY A 382 4.18 50.93 -19.29
CA GLY A 382 5.50 51.21 -19.90
C GLY A 382 5.36 51.99 -21.20
N GLU A 383 4.82 53.24 -21.17
CA GLU A 383 5.03 54.30 -22.12
C GLU A 383 5.42 55.56 -21.36
#